data_e8417af4d8df06e1983959a28ee07b78
#
_entry.id   e8417af4d8df06e1983959a28ee07b78
#
_cell.length_a   1.000
_cell.length_b   1.000
_cell.length_c   1.000
_cell.angle_alpha   90.00
_cell.angle_beta   90.00
_cell.angle_gamma   90.00
#
_symmetry.space_group_name_H-M   'P 1'
#
loop_
_entity.id
_entity.type
_entity.pdbx_description
1 polymer ?
#
loop_
_entity_poly.entity_id
_entity_poly.type
_entity_poly.pdbx_seq_one_letter_code
_entity_poly.pdbx_strand_id
1 'polypeptide(L)'
;MTTQEKLIKRKQSLLELAEYLQNISQACKINGVSRQHFYDIKKTYEEQGLEGLREKSRRKPCLKNRVAPEIEEAVVTIAYEYPAYGQTRASNELRKRGILVSPGGVRSIWVRHGLETFKKRLSLLEEKSAQEGIVYTEAQLVALEAAKRDRESHPDEIETEHPGYLLSQDTFYVGYLKGVGRIYQQTAVDTYSSVSFAKVYTAKVPVTAADLLNDRVLPFFEEQQIPVLRVLTDRGTEFCGVPEKHPYELYLQLNEIEHTKTKAKSPQTNGICERVHQTILNEFYRVTFRKKVYSDLETLQIDLDEYMNQYNTHRTHQGKRCQGRTPMETFLDGKRYFAEKNLSETLAA
;
A
#
# COMPACT_ATOMS: atom_id res chain seq x y z
N MET A 1 -33.29 28.39 19.30
CA MET A 1 -34.14 27.18 19.54
C MET A 1 -33.73 26.12 18.54
N THR A 2 -33.18 25.00 18.99
CA THR A 2 -32.73 23.90 18.15
C THR A 2 -33.91 23.15 17.56
N THR A 3 -33.66 22.37 16.49
CA THR A 3 -34.71 21.51 15.87
C THR A 3 -35.29 20.52 16.88
N GLN A 4 -34.46 19.98 17.77
CA GLN A 4 -34.89 19.07 18.83
C GLN A 4 -35.83 19.78 19.86
N GLU A 5 -35.50 20.97 20.28
CA GLU A 5 -36.35 21.77 21.19
C GLU A 5 -37.72 22.06 20.59
N LYS A 6 -37.78 22.37 19.27
CA LYS A 6 -39.03 22.57 18.56
C LYS A 6 -39.92 21.32 18.56
N LEU A 7 -39.31 20.13 18.35
CA LEU A 7 -40.02 18.85 18.38
C LEU A 7 -40.54 18.49 19.76
N ILE A 8 -39.76 18.73 20.82
CA ILE A 8 -40.19 18.52 22.21
C ILE A 8 -41.37 19.41 22.54
N LYS A 9 -41.28 20.71 22.23
CA LYS A 9 -42.42 21.64 22.45
C LYS A 9 -43.65 21.24 21.68
N ARG A 10 -43.54 20.78 20.44
CA ARG A 10 -44.67 20.32 19.65
C ARG A 10 -45.37 19.11 20.29
N LYS A 11 -44.60 18.13 20.82
CA LYS A 11 -45.16 16.96 21.51
C LYS A 11 -45.78 17.37 22.86
N GLN A 12 -45.18 18.26 23.58
CA GLN A 12 -45.72 18.79 24.85
C GLN A 12 -47.03 19.56 24.59
N SER A 13 -47.06 20.47 23.60
CA SER A 13 -48.26 21.22 23.23
C SER A 13 -49.45 20.29 22.81
N LEU A 14 -49.15 19.15 22.19
CA LEU A 14 -50.16 18.14 21.88
C LEU A 14 -50.80 17.53 23.15
N LEU A 15 -50.00 17.23 24.17
CA LEU A 15 -50.48 16.71 25.45
C LEU A 15 -51.32 17.74 26.21
N GLU A 16 -50.84 18.98 26.29
CA GLU A 16 -51.54 20.12 26.93
C GLU A 16 -52.87 20.43 26.23
N LEU A 17 -52.89 20.37 24.87
CA LEU A 17 -54.13 20.62 24.11
C LEU A 17 -55.17 19.50 24.36
N ALA A 18 -54.72 18.25 24.52
CA ALA A 18 -55.65 17.15 24.81
C ALA A 18 -56.25 17.24 26.21
N GLU A 19 -55.52 17.74 27.21
CA GLU A 19 -56.00 18.03 28.55
C GLU A 19 -56.96 19.21 28.55
N TYR A 20 -56.63 20.29 27.84
CA TYR A 20 -57.48 21.46 27.73
C TYR A 20 -58.85 21.16 27.08
N LEU A 21 -58.83 20.40 25.96
CA LEU A 21 -60.04 20.04 25.23
C LEU A 21 -60.80 18.90 25.88
N GLN A 22 -60.24 18.21 26.83
CA GLN A 22 -60.74 16.92 27.38
C GLN A 22 -61.17 15.94 26.30
N ASN A 23 -60.59 16.07 25.09
CA ASN A 23 -60.94 15.28 23.91
C ASN A 23 -59.69 14.95 23.09
N ILE A 24 -59.14 13.77 23.32
CA ILE A 24 -57.94 13.28 22.64
C ILE A 24 -58.11 13.20 21.11
N SER A 25 -59.34 12.78 20.68
CA SER A 25 -59.59 12.65 19.24
C SER A 25 -59.54 13.99 18.50
N GLN A 26 -60.04 15.05 19.14
CA GLN A 26 -60.05 16.41 18.59
C GLN A 26 -58.63 17.01 18.62
N ALA A 27 -57.87 16.83 19.69
CA ALA A 27 -56.49 17.26 19.80
C ALA A 27 -55.58 16.59 18.74
N CYS A 28 -55.77 15.29 18.51
CA CYS A 28 -55.08 14.56 17.47
C CYS A 28 -55.41 15.04 16.06
N LYS A 29 -56.69 15.32 15.77
CA LYS A 29 -57.08 15.90 14.47
C LYS A 29 -56.46 17.26 14.21
N ILE A 30 -56.43 18.16 15.21
CA ILE A 30 -55.86 19.51 15.11
C ILE A 30 -54.35 19.41 14.81
N ASN A 31 -53.64 18.53 15.48
CA ASN A 31 -52.18 18.36 15.31
C ASN A 31 -51.79 17.42 14.16
N GLY A 32 -52.72 16.79 13.45
CA GLY A 32 -52.46 15.86 12.35
C GLY A 32 -51.72 14.59 12.76
N VAL A 33 -51.99 14.06 13.96
CA VAL A 33 -51.37 12.85 14.49
C VAL A 33 -52.37 11.76 14.74
N SER A 34 -51.95 10.49 14.70
CA SER A 34 -52.84 9.36 15.05
C SER A 34 -53.01 9.24 16.57
N ARG A 35 -54.17 8.69 17.02
CA ARG A 35 -54.40 8.41 18.43
C ARG A 35 -53.34 7.49 19.03
N GLN A 36 -52.85 6.49 18.26
CA GLN A 36 -51.79 5.60 18.73
C GLN A 36 -50.55 6.37 19.04
N HIS A 37 -50.13 7.28 18.15
CA HIS A 37 -48.94 8.12 18.36
C HIS A 37 -49.08 9.06 19.57
N PHE A 38 -50.29 9.54 19.84
CA PHE A 38 -50.57 10.33 21.05
C PHE A 38 -50.34 9.49 22.32
N TYR A 39 -50.87 8.25 22.38
CA TYR A 39 -50.67 7.40 23.54
C TYR A 39 -49.19 7.00 23.72
N ASP A 40 -48.45 6.79 22.63
CA ASP A 40 -47.02 6.50 22.70
C ASP A 40 -46.25 7.69 23.28
N ILE A 41 -46.60 8.91 22.87
CA ILE A 41 -46.01 10.15 23.41
C ILE A 41 -46.36 10.32 24.90
N LYS A 42 -47.66 10.10 25.24
CA LYS A 42 -48.17 10.24 26.62
C LYS A 42 -47.46 9.23 27.54
N LYS A 43 -47.38 7.99 27.17
CA LYS A 43 -46.69 6.94 27.92
C LYS A 43 -45.21 7.28 28.15
N THR A 44 -44.52 7.73 27.08
CA THR A 44 -43.09 8.09 27.16
C THR A 44 -42.88 9.30 28.05
N TYR A 45 -43.83 10.25 28.04
CA TYR A 45 -43.77 11.43 28.91
C TYR A 45 -44.02 11.07 30.39
N GLU A 46 -44.98 10.17 30.66
CA GLU A 46 -45.25 9.66 32.02
C GLU A 46 -44.11 8.86 32.61
N GLU A 47 -43.38 8.08 31.77
CA GLU A 47 -42.24 7.25 32.21
C GLU A 47 -40.94 8.01 32.36
N GLN A 48 -40.61 8.96 31.47
CA GLN A 48 -39.29 9.59 31.33
C GLN A 48 -39.33 11.14 31.35
N GLY A 49 -40.53 11.74 31.54
CA GLY A 49 -40.67 13.21 31.54
C GLY A 49 -40.31 13.84 30.18
N LEU A 50 -39.85 15.11 30.21
CA LEU A 50 -39.46 15.86 29.02
C LEU A 50 -38.32 15.23 28.21
N GLU A 51 -37.42 14.53 28.87
CA GLU A 51 -36.30 13.81 28.21
C GLU A 51 -36.83 12.66 27.30
N GLY A 52 -37.91 11.99 27.68
CA GLY A 52 -38.51 10.96 26.87
C GLY A 52 -39.12 11.47 25.57
N LEU A 53 -39.44 12.76 25.47
CA LEU A 53 -39.94 13.37 24.23
C LEU A 53 -38.90 13.63 23.17
N ARG A 54 -37.61 13.51 23.48
CA ARG A 54 -36.52 13.58 22.50
C ARG A 54 -36.65 12.49 21.46
N GLU A 55 -36.35 12.80 20.21
CA GLU A 55 -36.30 11.75 19.17
C GLU A 55 -35.13 10.79 19.46
N LYS A 56 -35.44 9.53 19.67
CA LYS A 56 -34.46 8.46 19.76
C LYS A 56 -33.89 8.24 18.35
N SER A 57 -32.55 8.25 18.24
CA SER A 57 -31.87 7.96 16.98
C SER A 57 -32.34 6.62 16.43
N ARG A 58 -32.84 6.60 15.19
CA ARG A 58 -33.20 5.36 14.48
C ARG A 58 -31.98 4.56 14.03
N ARG A 59 -30.76 5.09 14.22
CA ARG A 59 -29.53 4.33 13.96
C ARG A 59 -29.42 3.20 14.99
N LYS A 60 -29.41 2.00 14.48
CA LYS A 60 -29.13 0.82 15.32
C LYS A 60 -27.73 1.00 15.91
N PRO A 61 -27.57 0.98 17.25
CA PRO A 61 -26.26 1.18 17.89
C PRO A 61 -25.28 0.07 17.55
N CYS A 62 -25.76 -1.09 17.13
CA CYS A 62 -24.94 -2.22 16.71
C CYS A 62 -25.53 -2.82 15.42
N LEU A 63 -24.74 -2.83 14.34
CA LEU A 63 -25.12 -3.51 13.11
C LEU A 63 -24.88 -5.02 13.28
N LYS A 64 -25.84 -5.86 12.89
CA LYS A 64 -25.77 -7.33 13.00
C LYS A 64 -24.50 -7.92 12.36
N ASN A 65 -23.94 -7.24 11.35
CA ASN A 65 -22.75 -7.68 10.60
C ASN A 65 -21.49 -6.87 10.99
N ARG A 66 -21.48 -6.18 12.13
CA ARG A 66 -20.29 -5.50 12.61
C ARG A 66 -19.30 -6.53 13.15
N VAL A 67 -18.05 -6.45 12.72
CA VAL A 67 -16.96 -7.30 13.22
C VAL A 67 -16.71 -7.02 14.71
N ALA A 68 -16.14 -7.99 15.40
CA ALA A 68 -15.75 -7.84 16.80
C ALA A 68 -14.76 -6.68 16.99
N PRO A 69 -14.77 -5.99 18.15
CA PRO A 69 -13.90 -4.86 18.42
C PRO A 69 -12.42 -5.17 18.22
N GLU A 70 -11.97 -6.37 18.61
CA GLU A 70 -10.57 -6.82 18.47
C GLU A 70 -10.14 -6.89 16.99
N ILE A 71 -11.06 -7.30 16.12
CA ILE A 71 -10.81 -7.35 14.67
C ILE A 71 -10.76 -5.92 14.10
N GLU A 72 -11.64 -5.03 14.57
CA GLU A 72 -11.66 -3.62 14.16
C GLU A 72 -10.34 -2.93 14.56
N GLU A 73 -9.85 -3.18 15.76
CA GLU A 73 -8.58 -2.66 16.27
C GLU A 73 -7.38 -3.18 15.46
N ALA A 74 -7.34 -4.49 15.15
CA ALA A 74 -6.29 -5.06 14.31
C ALA A 74 -6.26 -4.44 12.91
N VAL A 75 -7.42 -4.14 12.30
CA VAL A 75 -7.51 -3.46 10.99
C VAL A 75 -7.05 -2.01 11.06
N VAL A 76 -7.27 -1.33 12.18
CA VAL A 76 -6.78 0.03 12.42
C VAL A 76 -5.27 0.02 12.65
N THR A 77 -4.76 -0.93 13.43
CA THR A 77 -3.31 -1.10 13.70
C THR A 77 -2.53 -1.31 12.40
N ILE A 78 -2.99 -2.17 11.49
CA ILE A 78 -2.35 -2.35 10.16
C ILE A 78 -2.30 -1.06 9.36
N ALA A 79 -3.30 -0.17 9.46
CA ALA A 79 -3.28 1.11 8.78
C ALA A 79 -2.17 2.05 9.29
N TYR A 80 -1.79 1.92 10.56
CA TYR A 80 -0.68 2.68 11.16
C TYR A 80 0.68 2.03 10.89
N GLU A 81 0.76 0.70 10.98
CA GLU A 81 2.00 -0.04 10.72
C GLU A 81 2.42 0.11 9.25
N TYR A 82 1.45 -0.02 8.34
CA TYR A 82 1.67 -0.02 6.89
C TYR A 82 0.73 0.96 6.16
N PRO A 83 0.95 2.28 6.28
CA PRO A 83 0.04 3.29 5.72
C PRO A 83 -0.18 3.18 4.21
N ALA A 84 0.82 2.66 3.48
CA ALA A 84 0.78 2.50 2.04
C ALA A 84 -0.04 1.29 1.55
N TYR A 85 -0.49 0.39 2.46
CA TYR A 85 -1.26 -0.78 2.06
C TYR A 85 -2.67 -0.40 1.59
N GLY A 86 -3.08 -0.96 0.46
CA GLY A 86 -4.49 -0.93 0.03
C GLY A 86 -5.33 -1.96 0.78
N GLN A 87 -6.64 -1.82 0.69
CA GLN A 87 -7.62 -2.69 1.39
C GLN A 87 -7.39 -4.20 1.14
N THR A 88 -7.06 -4.59 -0.10
CA THR A 88 -6.85 -6.00 -0.47
C THR A 88 -5.59 -6.55 0.22
N ARG A 89 -4.52 -5.76 0.21
CA ARG A 89 -3.27 -6.17 0.82
C ARG A 89 -3.36 -6.22 2.34
N ALA A 90 -4.01 -5.25 2.97
CA ALA A 90 -4.28 -5.27 4.40
C ALA A 90 -5.12 -6.50 4.80
N SER A 91 -6.13 -6.87 3.98
CA SER A 91 -6.91 -8.10 4.18
C SER A 91 -6.04 -9.37 4.11
N ASN A 92 -5.10 -9.45 3.14
CA ASN A 92 -4.19 -10.59 3.03
C ASN A 92 -3.23 -10.67 4.23
N GLU A 93 -2.71 -9.53 4.70
CA GLU A 93 -1.81 -9.48 5.84
C GLU A 93 -2.52 -9.87 7.15
N LEU A 94 -3.77 -9.42 7.33
CA LEU A 94 -4.62 -9.86 8.45
C LEU A 94 -4.87 -11.37 8.41
N ARG A 95 -5.08 -11.93 7.21
CA ARG A 95 -5.27 -13.39 7.04
C ARG A 95 -4.04 -14.17 7.50
N LYS A 96 -2.82 -13.70 7.21
CA LYS A 96 -1.58 -14.31 7.72
C LYS A 96 -1.50 -14.31 9.24
N ARG A 97 -2.07 -13.28 9.87
CA ARG A 97 -2.19 -13.17 11.35
C ARG A 97 -3.39 -13.95 11.91
N GLY A 98 -4.07 -14.74 11.10
CA GLY A 98 -5.25 -15.54 11.50
C GLY A 98 -6.56 -14.76 11.55
N ILE A 99 -6.58 -13.50 11.11
CA ILE A 99 -7.77 -12.63 11.16
C ILE A 99 -8.43 -12.58 9.77
N LEU A 100 -9.63 -13.12 9.66
CA LEU A 100 -10.37 -13.17 8.39
C LEU A 100 -11.29 -11.95 8.23
N VAL A 101 -10.84 -10.99 7.43
CA VAL A 101 -11.62 -9.80 7.05
C VAL A 101 -11.54 -9.61 5.55
N SER A 102 -12.68 -9.45 4.88
CA SER A 102 -12.70 -9.16 3.45
C SER A 102 -12.12 -7.76 3.13
N PRO A 103 -11.60 -7.53 1.91
CA PRO A 103 -11.13 -6.20 1.51
C PRO A 103 -12.19 -5.09 1.68
N GLY A 104 -13.47 -5.40 1.39
CA GLY A 104 -14.60 -4.50 1.63
C GLY A 104 -14.83 -4.21 3.11
N GLY A 105 -14.63 -5.21 3.99
CA GLY A 105 -14.67 -5.06 5.44
C GLY A 105 -13.57 -4.12 5.95
N VAL A 106 -12.33 -4.31 5.49
CA VAL A 106 -11.19 -3.42 5.79
C VAL A 106 -11.52 -1.98 5.38
N ARG A 107 -12.02 -1.77 4.15
CA ARG A 107 -12.41 -0.43 3.70
C ARG A 107 -13.49 0.20 4.58
N SER A 108 -14.52 -0.57 4.95
CA SER A 108 -15.63 -0.07 5.78
C SER A 108 -15.14 0.35 7.17
N ILE A 109 -14.19 -0.38 7.76
CA ILE A 109 -13.55 -0.02 9.03
C ILE A 109 -12.73 1.25 8.84
N TRP A 110 -11.87 1.32 7.82
CA TRP A 110 -11.07 2.51 7.55
C TRP A 110 -11.89 3.77 7.30
N VAL A 111 -13.04 3.67 6.62
CA VAL A 111 -13.96 4.81 6.44
C VAL A 111 -14.51 5.29 7.80
N ARG A 112 -14.86 4.38 8.71
CA ARG A 112 -15.35 4.75 10.05
C ARG A 112 -14.30 5.48 10.89
N HIS A 113 -13.01 5.12 10.70
CA HIS A 113 -11.89 5.71 11.43
C HIS A 113 -11.18 6.85 10.67
N GLY A 114 -11.70 7.27 9.50
CA GLY A 114 -11.09 8.32 8.69
C GLY A 114 -9.76 7.92 8.05
N LEU A 115 -9.54 6.62 7.80
CA LEU A 115 -8.30 6.02 7.30
C LEU A 115 -8.40 5.55 5.84
N GLU A 116 -9.46 5.89 5.12
CA GLU A 116 -9.79 5.31 3.81
C GLU A 116 -8.79 5.64 2.71
N THR A 117 -8.04 6.75 2.83
CA THR A 117 -7.03 7.14 1.82
C THR A 117 -5.62 7.06 2.38
N PHE A 118 -4.65 6.80 1.48
CA PHE A 118 -3.23 6.83 1.84
C PHE A 118 -2.82 8.16 2.47
N LYS A 119 -3.31 9.29 1.93
CA LYS A 119 -3.03 10.63 2.43
C LYS A 119 -3.48 10.79 3.90
N LYS A 120 -4.69 10.33 4.24
CA LYS A 120 -5.21 10.41 5.61
C LYS A 120 -4.40 9.55 6.59
N ARG A 121 -4.05 8.31 6.19
CA ARG A 121 -3.19 7.45 7.02
C ARG A 121 -1.81 8.05 7.24
N LEU A 122 -1.29 8.71 6.22
CA LEU A 122 0.01 9.39 6.30
C LEU A 122 -0.03 10.63 7.20
N SER A 123 -1.10 11.45 7.11
CA SER A 123 -1.29 12.62 8.00
C SER A 123 -1.37 12.21 9.46
N LEU A 124 -2.07 11.12 9.77
CA LEU A 124 -2.11 10.59 11.14
C LEU A 124 -0.76 10.06 11.63
N LEU A 125 0.05 9.53 10.72
CA LEU A 125 1.44 9.17 11.05
C LEU A 125 2.28 10.42 11.33
N GLU A 126 2.06 11.50 10.57
CA GLU A 126 2.71 12.81 10.76
C GLU A 126 2.33 13.45 12.09
N GLU A 127 1.04 13.40 12.48
CA GLU A 127 0.56 13.89 13.77
C GLU A 127 1.22 13.16 14.95
N LYS A 128 1.37 11.84 14.86
CA LYS A 128 2.10 11.05 15.85
C LYS A 128 3.60 11.40 15.87
N SER A 129 4.22 11.56 14.71
CA SER A 129 5.64 11.94 14.60
C SER A 129 5.90 13.38 15.02
N ALA A 130 4.93 14.30 14.83
CA ALA A 130 5.03 15.68 15.31
C ALA A 130 4.98 15.77 16.84
N GLN A 131 4.29 14.86 17.51
CA GLN A 131 4.35 14.69 18.96
C GLN A 131 5.73 14.19 19.42
N GLU A 132 6.48 13.52 18.55
CA GLU A 132 7.84 13.02 18.77
C GLU A 132 8.96 13.92 18.21
N GLY A 133 8.64 15.08 17.58
CA GLY A 133 9.59 16.18 17.29
C GLY A 133 10.28 16.18 15.92
N ILE A 134 9.72 15.59 14.86
CA ILE A 134 10.31 15.55 13.51
C ILE A 134 9.51 16.37 12.49
N VAL A 135 10.15 17.36 11.81
CA VAL A 135 9.52 18.32 10.85
C VAL A 135 9.95 18.04 9.39
N TYR A 136 9.00 18.02 8.45
CA TYR A 136 9.23 17.85 7.00
C TYR A 136 8.83 19.05 6.15
N THR A 137 9.45 19.20 4.96
CA THR A 137 9.22 20.32 4.04
C THR A 137 8.26 19.98 2.87
N GLU A 138 7.44 20.96 2.49
CA GLU A 138 6.38 20.90 1.49
C GLU A 138 6.86 20.52 0.07
N ALA A 139 8.11 20.84 -0.29
CA ALA A 139 8.71 20.54 -1.60
C ALA A 139 8.84 19.02 -1.89
N GLN A 140 8.96 18.19 -0.86
CA GLN A 140 9.01 16.74 -1.00
C GLN A 140 7.65 16.10 -1.32
N LEU A 141 6.54 16.76 -0.93
CA LEU A 141 5.17 16.31 -1.23
C LEU A 141 4.77 16.57 -2.70
N VAL A 142 5.18 17.70 -3.26
CA VAL A 142 4.82 18.11 -4.63
C VAL A 142 5.49 17.22 -5.70
N ALA A 143 6.75 16.84 -5.51
CA ALA A 143 7.46 15.92 -6.42
C ALA A 143 6.82 14.52 -6.49
N LEU A 144 6.08 14.14 -5.46
CA LEU A 144 5.42 12.86 -5.28
C LEU A 144 4.02 12.80 -5.95
N GLU A 145 3.35 13.94 -6.11
CA GLU A 145 2.06 14.02 -6.82
C GLU A 145 2.23 14.03 -8.34
N ALA A 146 3.34 14.59 -8.84
CA ALA A 146 3.64 14.61 -10.28
C ALA A 146 3.88 13.20 -10.86
N ALA A 147 4.50 12.31 -10.11
CA ALA A 147 4.75 10.92 -10.53
C ALA A 147 3.49 10.02 -10.58
N LYS A 148 2.35 10.51 -10.10
CA LYS A 148 1.10 9.74 -10.02
C LYS A 148 0.29 9.79 -11.31
N ARG A 149 0.53 10.74 -12.19
CA ARG A 149 -0.28 11.01 -13.40
C ARG A 149 0.07 10.16 -14.63
N ASP A 150 1.28 9.58 -14.69
CA ASP A 150 1.75 8.86 -15.89
C ASP A 150 1.39 7.37 -15.95
N ARG A 151 0.52 6.86 -15.07
CA ARG A 151 0.32 5.42 -14.85
C ARG A 151 -0.73 4.70 -15.69
N GLU A 152 -1.38 5.32 -16.64
CA GLU A 152 -2.57 4.72 -17.30
C GLU A 152 -2.40 4.24 -18.74
N SER A 153 -1.24 3.78 -19.21
CA SER A 153 -1.18 3.18 -20.56
C SER A 153 -0.20 1.99 -20.69
N HIS A 154 -0.71 0.83 -20.56
CA HIS A 154 -0.63 -0.46 -21.29
C HIS A 154 0.68 -1.22 -21.59
N PRO A 155 0.54 -2.56 -21.78
CA PRO A 155 1.58 -3.53 -21.56
C PRO A 155 2.07 -4.19 -22.86
N ASP A 156 3.38 -4.33 -23.02
CA ASP A 156 3.94 -5.51 -23.67
C ASP A 156 4.69 -6.27 -22.56
N GLU A 157 4.01 -7.21 -21.92
CA GLU A 157 4.62 -8.10 -20.92
C GLU A 157 5.53 -9.09 -21.66
N ILE A 158 6.84 -8.99 -21.41
CA ILE A 158 7.79 -10.01 -21.84
C ILE A 158 7.44 -11.29 -21.04
N GLU A 159 7.03 -12.35 -21.72
CA GLU A 159 6.78 -13.63 -21.07
C GLU A 159 8.11 -14.24 -20.62
N THR A 160 8.22 -14.47 -19.33
CA THR A 160 9.38 -15.09 -18.68
C THR A 160 9.03 -16.49 -18.25
N GLU A 161 9.92 -17.45 -18.55
CA GLU A 161 9.64 -18.88 -18.36
C GLU A 161 9.91 -19.36 -16.94
N HIS A 162 10.98 -18.85 -16.31
CA HIS A 162 11.43 -19.24 -14.97
C HIS A 162 12.14 -18.06 -14.28
N PRO A 163 12.39 -18.13 -12.94
CA PRO A 163 13.24 -17.16 -12.26
C PRO A 163 14.63 -17.09 -12.88
N GLY A 164 15.24 -15.91 -12.95
CA GLY A 164 16.53 -15.68 -13.57
C GLY A 164 16.54 -15.59 -15.10
N TYR A 165 15.40 -15.88 -15.77
CA TYR A 165 15.31 -15.75 -17.23
C TYR A 165 15.52 -14.30 -17.70
N LEU A 166 14.90 -13.35 -17.03
CA LEU A 166 15.02 -11.92 -17.32
C LEU A 166 14.95 -11.12 -16.02
N LEU A 167 16.00 -10.36 -15.75
CA LEU A 167 15.99 -9.32 -14.72
C LEU A 167 15.73 -7.95 -15.36
N SER A 168 14.94 -7.13 -14.72
CA SER A 168 14.76 -5.73 -15.08
C SER A 168 15.57 -4.87 -14.13
N GLN A 169 16.46 -4.00 -14.64
CA GLN A 169 17.28 -3.11 -13.80
C GLN A 169 17.07 -1.65 -14.19
N ASP A 170 17.04 -0.79 -13.19
CA ASP A 170 16.82 0.64 -13.37
C ASP A 170 17.39 1.47 -12.20
N THR A 171 17.64 2.75 -12.46
CA THR A 171 18.14 3.72 -11.48
C THR A 171 17.02 4.69 -11.07
N PHE A 172 16.76 4.78 -9.79
CA PHE A 172 15.76 5.69 -9.21
C PHE A 172 16.44 6.82 -8.44
N TYR A 173 16.06 8.07 -8.69
CA TYR A 173 16.49 9.21 -7.88
C TYR A 173 15.61 9.30 -6.63
N VAL A 174 16.21 9.06 -5.47
CA VAL A 174 15.53 9.08 -4.17
C VAL A 174 15.33 10.51 -3.66
N GLY A 175 16.36 11.35 -3.78
CA GLY A 175 16.31 12.72 -3.29
C GLY A 175 17.67 13.23 -2.86
N TYR A 176 17.66 14.25 -1.98
CA TYR A 176 18.85 14.87 -1.42
C TYR A 176 18.88 14.69 0.09
N LEU A 177 19.96 14.12 0.61
CA LEU A 177 20.20 13.94 2.03
C LEU A 177 21.20 14.98 2.52
N LYS A 178 20.83 15.77 3.54
CA LYS A 178 21.69 16.81 4.07
C LYS A 178 22.96 16.17 4.68
N GLY A 179 24.12 16.62 4.24
CA GLY A 179 25.42 16.09 4.67
C GLY A 179 25.98 14.96 3.79
N VAL A 180 25.13 14.28 2.99
CA VAL A 180 25.54 13.19 2.10
C VAL A 180 25.47 13.61 0.62
N GLY A 181 24.42 14.35 0.24
CA GLY A 181 24.21 14.77 -1.14
C GLY A 181 23.04 14.09 -1.82
N ARG A 182 23.15 13.95 -3.16
CA ARG A 182 22.14 13.25 -3.97
C ARG A 182 22.20 11.75 -3.72
N ILE A 183 21.03 11.14 -3.57
CA ILE A 183 20.91 9.71 -3.37
C ILE A 183 20.21 9.08 -4.57
N TYR A 184 20.84 8.07 -5.13
CA TYR A 184 20.30 7.23 -6.20
C TYR A 184 20.16 5.80 -5.69
N GLN A 185 19.09 5.12 -6.09
CA GLN A 185 18.89 3.71 -5.82
C GLN A 185 19.02 2.94 -7.12
N GLN A 186 19.92 1.98 -7.16
CA GLN A 186 19.91 0.92 -8.17
C GLN A 186 18.93 -0.16 -7.74
N THR A 187 18.12 -0.63 -8.67
CA THR A 187 17.10 -1.66 -8.41
C THR A 187 17.16 -2.73 -9.49
N ALA A 188 17.19 -3.98 -9.10
CA ALA A 188 17.03 -5.11 -10.00
C ALA A 188 15.82 -5.95 -9.55
N VAL A 189 15.02 -6.43 -10.50
CA VAL A 189 13.79 -7.17 -10.25
C VAL A 189 13.76 -8.40 -11.14
N ASP A 190 13.59 -9.57 -10.55
CA ASP A 190 13.27 -10.77 -11.32
C ASP A 190 11.85 -10.68 -11.88
N THR A 191 11.73 -10.67 -13.18
CA THR A 191 10.44 -10.44 -13.85
C THR A 191 9.47 -11.61 -13.71
N TYR A 192 9.98 -12.81 -13.36
CA TYR A 192 9.16 -13.98 -13.10
C TYR A 192 8.51 -13.94 -11.72
N SER A 193 9.31 -13.79 -10.68
CA SER A 193 8.90 -13.91 -9.27
C SER A 193 8.59 -12.58 -8.58
N SER A 194 9.06 -11.47 -9.15
CA SER A 194 9.09 -10.14 -8.53
C SER A 194 10.03 -10.04 -7.32
N VAL A 195 10.95 -10.99 -7.13
CA VAL A 195 12.06 -10.83 -6.18
C VAL A 195 12.87 -9.61 -6.59
N SER A 196 13.12 -8.73 -5.65
CA SER A 196 13.71 -7.41 -5.92
C SER A 196 14.91 -7.15 -5.04
N PHE A 197 15.89 -6.48 -5.61
CA PHE A 197 17.12 -6.05 -4.96
C PHE A 197 17.27 -4.54 -5.10
N ALA A 198 17.75 -3.88 -4.07
CA ALA A 198 17.96 -2.45 -4.07
C ALA A 198 19.22 -2.07 -3.28
N LYS A 199 20.01 -1.13 -3.83
CA LYS A 199 21.18 -0.55 -3.15
C LYS A 199 21.26 0.93 -3.44
N VAL A 200 21.62 1.73 -2.42
CA VAL A 200 21.71 3.19 -2.55
C VAL A 200 23.14 3.66 -2.78
N TYR A 201 23.27 4.72 -3.56
CA TYR A 201 24.55 5.30 -3.98
C TYR A 201 24.46 6.83 -4.00
N THR A 202 25.61 7.48 -3.93
CA THR A 202 25.73 8.95 -4.08
C THR A 202 25.93 9.39 -5.54
N ALA A 203 26.15 8.44 -6.45
CA ALA A 203 26.38 8.69 -7.87
C ALA A 203 25.60 7.72 -8.75
N LYS A 204 25.22 8.18 -9.96
CA LYS A 204 24.62 7.40 -11.02
C LYS A 204 25.67 7.17 -12.11
N VAL A 205 26.42 6.07 -12.00
CA VAL A 205 27.53 5.71 -12.90
C VAL A 205 27.52 4.21 -13.24
N PRO A 206 28.15 3.77 -14.35
CA PRO A 206 28.14 2.36 -14.77
C PRO A 206 28.62 1.37 -13.70
N VAL A 207 29.61 1.78 -12.90
CA VAL A 207 30.13 0.94 -11.81
C VAL A 207 29.09 0.68 -10.75
N THR A 208 28.23 1.66 -10.39
CA THR A 208 27.17 1.45 -9.39
C THR A 208 26.07 0.51 -9.90
N ALA A 209 25.84 0.48 -11.21
CA ALA A 209 24.91 -0.46 -11.83
C ALA A 209 25.45 -1.90 -11.80
N ALA A 210 26.74 -2.08 -12.10
CA ALA A 210 27.41 -3.37 -12.02
C ALA A 210 27.55 -3.86 -10.56
N ASP A 211 27.82 -2.95 -9.63
CA ASP A 211 28.00 -3.27 -8.21
C ASP A 211 26.72 -3.86 -7.59
N LEU A 212 25.52 -3.38 -7.92
CA LEU A 212 24.28 -4.01 -7.47
C LEU A 212 24.19 -5.48 -7.92
N LEU A 213 24.54 -5.76 -9.19
CA LEU A 213 24.51 -7.15 -9.69
C LEU A 213 25.53 -8.02 -8.97
N ASN A 214 26.75 -7.51 -8.82
CA ASN A 214 27.86 -8.23 -8.20
C ASN A 214 27.67 -8.51 -6.70
N ASP A 215 27.14 -7.52 -5.96
CA ASP A 215 27.05 -7.57 -4.49
C ASP A 215 25.77 -8.26 -3.99
N ARG A 216 24.68 -8.16 -4.74
CA ARG A 216 23.35 -8.57 -4.27
C ARG A 216 22.68 -9.62 -5.15
N VAL A 217 22.72 -9.41 -6.45
CA VAL A 217 21.90 -10.20 -7.38
C VAL A 217 22.54 -11.55 -7.69
N LEU A 218 23.76 -11.53 -8.25
CA LEU A 218 24.41 -12.77 -8.66
C LEU A 218 24.67 -13.72 -7.50
N PRO A 219 25.15 -13.28 -6.31
CA PRO A 219 25.31 -14.17 -5.16
C PRO A 219 24.01 -14.86 -4.74
N PHE A 220 22.88 -14.14 -4.77
CA PHE A 220 21.57 -14.73 -4.48
C PHE A 220 21.20 -15.82 -5.49
N PHE A 221 21.34 -15.56 -6.78
CA PHE A 221 20.97 -16.53 -7.82
C PHE A 221 21.92 -17.71 -7.84
N GLU A 222 23.21 -17.53 -7.57
CA GLU A 222 24.21 -18.58 -7.40
C GLU A 222 23.87 -19.50 -6.22
N GLU A 223 23.55 -18.94 -5.06
CA GLU A 223 23.08 -19.69 -3.88
C GLU A 223 21.83 -20.53 -4.22
N GLN A 224 20.94 -19.99 -5.03
CA GLN A 224 19.75 -20.69 -5.47
C GLN A 224 19.99 -21.66 -6.64
N GLN A 225 21.20 -21.72 -7.21
CA GLN A 225 21.56 -22.55 -8.35
C GLN A 225 20.69 -22.30 -9.59
N ILE A 226 20.35 -21.05 -9.84
CA ILE A 226 19.61 -20.58 -11.02
C ILE A 226 20.48 -19.58 -11.77
N PRO A 227 20.75 -19.76 -13.08
CA PRO A 227 21.50 -18.79 -13.84
C PRO A 227 20.67 -17.54 -14.13
N VAL A 228 21.33 -16.39 -14.16
CA VAL A 228 20.78 -15.15 -14.69
C VAL A 228 21.11 -15.09 -16.19
N LEU A 229 20.09 -15.18 -17.05
CA LEU A 229 20.33 -15.26 -18.49
C LEU A 229 20.36 -13.87 -19.15
N ARG A 230 19.49 -12.97 -18.73
CA ARG A 230 19.30 -11.65 -19.37
C ARG A 230 19.05 -10.56 -18.38
N VAL A 231 19.54 -9.35 -18.69
CA VAL A 231 19.19 -8.12 -17.98
C VAL A 231 18.60 -7.11 -18.97
N LEU A 232 17.42 -6.59 -18.62
CA LEU A 232 16.71 -5.53 -19.34
C LEU A 232 16.96 -4.20 -18.63
N THR A 233 17.49 -3.21 -19.36
CA THR A 233 17.67 -1.84 -18.86
C THR A 233 17.05 -0.82 -19.80
N ASP A 234 16.93 0.42 -19.31
CA ASP A 234 16.74 1.55 -20.19
C ASP A 234 18.04 1.87 -20.97
N ARG A 235 18.04 2.98 -21.72
CA ARG A 235 19.20 3.45 -22.47
C ARG A 235 20.00 4.52 -21.72
N GLY A 236 19.92 4.53 -20.39
CA GLY A 236 20.70 5.45 -19.56
C GLY A 236 22.21 5.26 -19.75
N THR A 237 22.95 6.33 -19.57
CA THR A 237 24.42 6.31 -19.74
C THR A 237 25.13 5.43 -18.70
N GLU A 238 24.48 5.07 -17.61
CA GLU A 238 24.95 4.10 -16.62
C GLU A 238 24.87 2.65 -17.10
N PHE A 239 24.00 2.36 -18.07
CA PHE A 239 23.80 1.01 -18.63
C PHE A 239 24.34 0.86 -20.05
N CYS A 240 24.38 1.95 -20.81
CA CYS A 240 24.66 1.92 -22.23
C CYS A 240 25.81 2.83 -22.64
N GLY A 241 26.75 2.30 -23.40
CA GLY A 241 27.87 3.01 -23.99
C GLY A 241 28.49 2.23 -25.14
N VAL A 242 29.77 2.48 -25.45
CA VAL A 242 30.54 1.68 -26.40
C VAL A 242 30.82 0.33 -25.75
N PRO A 243 30.34 -0.80 -26.30
CA PRO A 243 30.38 -2.11 -25.64
C PRO A 243 31.77 -2.51 -25.17
N GLU A 244 32.82 -2.27 -25.97
CA GLU A 244 34.17 -2.67 -25.64
C GLU A 244 34.82 -1.78 -24.56
N LYS A 245 34.18 -0.68 -24.14
CA LYS A 245 34.76 0.28 -23.19
C LYS A 245 33.84 0.60 -22.00
N HIS A 246 32.58 0.23 -22.09
CA HIS A 246 31.60 0.58 -21.07
C HIS A 246 31.64 -0.42 -19.91
N PRO A 247 31.96 0.01 -18.67
CA PRO A 247 32.16 -0.89 -17.54
C PRO A 247 31.01 -1.85 -17.27
N TYR A 248 29.77 -1.40 -17.39
CA TYR A 248 28.60 -2.24 -17.19
C TYR A 248 28.43 -3.29 -18.29
N GLU A 249 28.60 -2.94 -19.55
CA GLU A 249 28.55 -3.87 -20.69
C GLU A 249 29.63 -4.95 -20.58
N LEU A 250 30.89 -4.53 -20.25
CA LEU A 250 31.98 -5.48 -20.01
C LEU A 250 31.69 -6.41 -18.84
N TYR A 251 31.10 -5.90 -17.75
CA TYR A 251 30.73 -6.71 -16.61
C TYR A 251 29.71 -7.80 -17.00
N LEU A 252 28.67 -7.45 -17.77
CA LEU A 252 27.68 -8.42 -18.24
C LEU A 252 28.30 -9.48 -19.16
N GLN A 253 29.19 -9.06 -20.08
CA GLN A 253 29.91 -9.99 -20.96
C GLN A 253 30.78 -10.99 -20.20
N LEU A 254 31.50 -10.52 -19.17
CA LEU A 254 32.33 -11.38 -18.31
C LEU A 254 31.52 -12.44 -17.54
N ASN A 255 30.25 -12.13 -17.23
CA ASN A 255 29.34 -13.03 -16.53
C ASN A 255 28.40 -13.79 -17.48
N GLU A 256 28.64 -13.71 -18.81
CA GLU A 256 27.81 -14.38 -19.83
C GLU A 256 26.32 -14.01 -19.78
N ILE A 257 26.02 -12.76 -19.37
CA ILE A 257 24.64 -12.27 -19.24
C ILE A 257 24.29 -11.45 -20.47
N GLU A 258 23.19 -11.77 -21.15
CA GLU A 258 22.70 -11.04 -22.30
C GLU A 258 22.13 -9.67 -21.88
N HIS A 259 22.59 -8.59 -22.52
CA HIS A 259 22.06 -7.26 -22.29
C HIS A 259 20.94 -6.91 -23.28
N THR A 260 19.72 -6.80 -22.79
CA THR A 260 18.55 -6.35 -23.56
C THR A 260 18.24 -4.90 -23.22
N LYS A 261 18.01 -4.07 -24.24
CA LYS A 261 17.70 -2.64 -24.09
C LYS A 261 16.27 -2.36 -24.45
N THR A 262 15.58 -1.48 -23.68
CA THR A 262 14.22 -1.05 -24.01
C THR A 262 14.17 -0.37 -25.39
N LYS A 263 13.03 -0.50 -26.11
CA LYS A 263 12.83 0.21 -27.39
C LYS A 263 12.89 1.71 -27.16
N ALA A 264 13.56 2.45 -28.05
CA ALA A 264 13.62 3.91 -27.99
C ALA A 264 12.18 4.49 -28.01
N LYS A 265 11.90 5.42 -27.08
CA LYS A 265 10.58 6.06 -26.90
C LYS A 265 9.43 5.13 -26.42
N SER A 266 9.73 3.96 -25.86
CA SER A 266 8.75 3.05 -25.29
C SER A 266 9.09 2.81 -23.79
N PRO A 267 8.76 3.73 -22.89
CA PRO A 267 9.08 3.60 -21.46
C PRO A 267 8.37 2.41 -20.79
N GLN A 268 7.35 1.88 -21.42
CA GLN A 268 6.50 0.80 -20.94
C GLN A 268 7.24 -0.53 -20.72
N THR A 269 8.36 -0.77 -21.39
CA THR A 269 9.11 -2.03 -21.30
C THR A 269 9.84 -2.22 -19.95
N ASN A 270 10.07 -1.17 -19.16
CA ASN A 270 10.66 -1.23 -17.81
C ASN A 270 9.65 -1.00 -16.67
N GLY A 271 8.35 -1.11 -16.96
CA GLY A 271 7.27 -0.85 -16.01
C GLY A 271 7.29 -1.74 -14.75
N ILE A 272 8.06 -2.84 -14.74
CA ILE A 272 8.23 -3.69 -13.55
C ILE A 272 9.09 -2.96 -12.52
N CYS A 273 10.27 -2.44 -12.89
CA CYS A 273 11.12 -1.63 -12.01
C CYS A 273 10.40 -0.37 -11.53
N GLU A 274 9.70 0.34 -12.42
CA GLU A 274 8.96 1.53 -12.05
C GLU A 274 7.91 1.25 -10.97
N ARG A 275 7.18 0.14 -11.07
CA ARG A 275 6.21 -0.29 -10.04
C ARG A 275 6.90 -0.61 -8.71
N VAL A 276 8.07 -1.24 -8.74
CA VAL A 276 8.86 -1.51 -7.53
C VAL A 276 9.37 -0.21 -6.93
N HIS A 277 9.90 0.73 -7.73
CA HIS A 277 10.32 2.06 -7.27
C HIS A 277 9.17 2.80 -6.58
N GLN A 278 7.98 2.81 -7.18
CA GLN A 278 6.81 3.43 -6.55
C GLN A 278 6.39 2.75 -5.25
N THR A 279 6.57 1.44 -5.16
CA THR A 279 6.28 0.69 -3.94
C THR A 279 7.28 1.05 -2.85
N ILE A 280 8.58 0.99 -3.13
CA ILE A 280 9.64 1.37 -2.19
C ILE A 280 9.48 2.83 -1.76
N LEU A 281 9.20 3.73 -2.71
CA LEU A 281 8.95 5.14 -2.42
C LEU A 281 7.80 5.33 -1.43
N ASN A 282 6.68 4.64 -1.64
CA ASN A 282 5.48 4.80 -0.82
C ASN A 282 5.55 4.07 0.52
N GLU A 283 6.12 2.87 0.53
CA GLU A 283 6.09 1.98 1.71
C GLU A 283 7.34 2.13 2.58
N PHE A 284 8.47 2.50 2.01
CA PHE A 284 9.72 2.70 2.72
C PHE A 284 10.09 4.18 2.85
N TYR A 285 10.51 4.86 1.78
CA TYR A 285 11.08 6.21 1.88
C TYR A 285 10.11 7.23 2.48
N ARG A 286 8.86 7.27 2.01
CA ARG A 286 7.85 8.22 2.51
C ARG A 286 7.50 8.00 3.98
N VAL A 287 7.56 6.76 4.43
CA VAL A 287 7.25 6.39 5.82
C VAL A 287 8.47 6.62 6.70
N THR A 288 9.63 6.11 6.28
CA THR A 288 10.84 6.09 7.08
C THR A 288 11.43 7.49 7.26
N PHE A 289 11.45 8.32 6.20
CA PHE A 289 11.91 9.71 6.30
C PHE A 289 11.03 10.61 7.19
N ARG A 290 9.84 10.16 7.57
CA ARG A 290 8.98 10.83 8.55
C ARG A 290 9.21 10.37 9.99
N LYS A 291 9.89 9.24 10.15
CA LYS A 291 10.18 8.64 11.46
C LYS A 291 11.63 8.86 11.89
N LYS A 292 12.56 8.93 10.95
CA LYS A 292 14.00 8.91 11.20
C LYS A 292 14.72 9.89 10.27
N VAL A 293 15.68 10.62 10.84
CA VAL A 293 16.61 11.47 10.08
C VAL A 293 17.89 10.66 9.86
N TYR A 294 18.33 10.59 8.61
CA TYR A 294 19.56 9.89 8.24
C TYR A 294 20.70 10.90 8.11
N SER A 295 21.82 10.60 8.73
CA SER A 295 23.08 11.36 8.65
C SER A 295 24.06 10.78 7.65
N ASP A 296 23.92 9.53 7.28
CA ASP A 296 24.83 8.76 6.46
C ASP A 296 24.08 7.76 5.55
N LEU A 297 24.76 7.28 4.52
CA LEU A 297 24.23 6.34 3.55
C LEU A 297 24.11 4.92 4.09
N GLU A 298 25.00 4.54 4.99
CA GLU A 298 25.08 3.17 5.53
C GLU A 298 23.86 2.86 6.38
N THR A 299 23.47 3.78 7.27
CA THR A 299 22.25 3.65 8.08
C THR A 299 20.99 3.55 7.21
N LEU A 300 20.92 4.33 6.12
CA LEU A 300 19.83 4.25 5.16
C LEU A 300 19.82 2.91 4.44
N GLN A 301 21.00 2.38 4.06
CA GLN A 301 21.11 1.08 3.41
C GLN A 301 20.68 -0.07 4.32
N ILE A 302 21.05 -0.05 5.60
CA ILE A 302 20.64 -1.08 6.57
C ILE A 302 19.10 -1.14 6.67
N ASP A 303 18.46 0.01 6.85
CA ASP A 303 16.99 0.07 6.93
C ASP A 303 16.32 -0.35 5.59
N LEU A 304 16.95 -0.03 4.44
CA LEU A 304 16.49 -0.48 3.13
C LEU A 304 16.63 -1.99 2.97
N ASP A 305 17.71 -2.58 3.44
CA ASP A 305 17.96 -4.03 3.38
C ASP A 305 16.91 -4.79 4.20
N GLU A 306 16.59 -4.30 5.39
CA GLU A 306 15.52 -4.87 6.21
C GLU A 306 14.16 -4.78 5.49
N TYR A 307 13.86 -3.63 4.89
CA TYR A 307 12.64 -3.46 4.10
C TYR A 307 12.62 -4.40 2.89
N MET A 308 13.72 -4.54 2.14
CA MET A 308 13.79 -5.42 0.98
C MET A 308 13.65 -6.90 1.36
N ASN A 309 14.17 -7.30 2.51
CA ASN A 309 13.93 -8.63 3.05
C ASN A 309 12.43 -8.84 3.34
N GLN A 310 11.78 -7.90 4.02
CA GLN A 310 10.33 -7.95 4.24
C GLN A 310 9.54 -7.93 2.92
N TYR A 311 9.99 -7.14 1.94
CA TYR A 311 9.38 -7.06 0.62
C TYR A 311 9.39 -8.42 -0.08
N ASN A 312 10.51 -9.13 -0.06
CA ASN A 312 10.67 -10.40 -0.75
C ASN A 312 10.01 -11.57 -0.01
N THR A 313 10.10 -11.60 1.34
CA THR A 313 9.71 -12.78 2.13
C THR A 313 8.33 -12.69 2.77
N HIS A 314 7.83 -11.48 3.03
CA HIS A 314 6.57 -11.30 3.77
C HIS A 314 5.50 -10.54 2.98
N ARG A 315 5.91 -9.64 2.10
CA ARG A 315 4.97 -8.81 1.35
C ARG A 315 4.23 -9.62 0.29
N THR A 316 2.87 -9.63 0.36
CA THR A 316 2.04 -10.26 -0.66
C THR A 316 1.92 -9.39 -1.91
N HIS A 317 1.97 -10.02 -3.08
CA HIS A 317 1.84 -9.37 -4.38
C HIS A 317 0.60 -9.87 -5.13
N GLN A 318 -0.08 -8.94 -5.83
CA GLN A 318 -1.24 -9.25 -6.66
C GLN A 318 -0.89 -9.44 -8.14
N GLY A 319 0.40 -9.54 -8.47
CA GLY A 319 0.86 -9.77 -9.83
C GLY A 319 0.38 -11.11 -10.40
N LYS A 320 0.39 -11.22 -11.74
CA LYS A 320 -0.11 -12.39 -12.50
C LYS A 320 0.39 -13.73 -11.96
N ARG A 321 1.65 -13.83 -11.55
CA ARG A 321 2.27 -15.07 -11.05
C ARG A 321 2.21 -15.22 -9.54
N CYS A 322 2.29 -14.12 -8.81
CA CYS A 322 2.27 -14.14 -7.34
C CYS A 322 0.88 -14.47 -6.78
N GLN A 323 -0.20 -13.91 -7.33
CA GLN A 323 -1.59 -14.18 -6.95
C GLN A 323 -1.86 -14.16 -5.44
N GLY A 324 -1.28 -13.19 -4.75
CA GLY A 324 -1.40 -13.07 -3.29
C GLY A 324 -0.28 -13.73 -2.49
N ARG A 325 0.66 -14.42 -3.14
CA ARG A 325 1.89 -14.98 -2.54
C ARG A 325 2.99 -13.92 -2.43
N THR A 326 4.04 -14.23 -1.70
CA THR A 326 5.24 -13.41 -1.65
C THR A 326 6.11 -13.63 -2.90
N PRO A 327 7.02 -12.68 -3.25
CA PRO A 327 8.01 -12.89 -4.30
C PRO A 327 8.85 -14.15 -4.08
N MET A 328 9.30 -14.38 -2.84
CA MET A 328 10.13 -15.55 -2.52
C MET A 328 9.37 -16.88 -2.67
N GLU A 329 8.11 -16.96 -2.24
CA GLU A 329 7.26 -18.13 -2.47
C GLU A 329 7.10 -18.42 -3.96
N THR A 330 6.91 -17.36 -4.77
CA THR A 330 6.77 -17.46 -6.23
C THR A 330 8.10 -17.88 -6.88
N PHE A 331 9.22 -17.38 -6.36
CA PHE A 331 10.56 -17.76 -6.81
C PHE A 331 10.84 -19.24 -6.57
N LEU A 332 10.59 -19.73 -5.35
CA LEU A 332 10.82 -21.13 -4.99
C LEU A 332 9.94 -22.11 -5.77
N ASP A 333 8.71 -21.68 -6.08
CA ASP A 333 7.80 -22.45 -6.92
C ASP A 333 8.33 -22.52 -8.37
N GLY A 334 8.77 -21.39 -8.93
CA GLY A 334 9.40 -21.31 -10.25
C GLY A 334 10.71 -22.09 -10.35
N LYS A 335 11.50 -22.17 -9.27
CA LYS A 335 12.71 -22.98 -9.19
C LYS A 335 12.41 -24.47 -9.38
N ARG A 336 11.30 -24.97 -8.85
CA ARG A 336 10.87 -26.37 -9.05
C ARG A 336 10.58 -26.65 -10.52
N TYR A 337 9.84 -25.77 -11.19
CA TYR A 337 9.57 -25.92 -12.63
C TYR A 337 10.83 -25.89 -13.47
N PHE A 338 11.79 -25.03 -13.14
CA PHE A 338 13.08 -24.97 -13.82
C PHE A 338 13.85 -26.29 -13.67
N ALA A 339 13.90 -26.87 -12.46
CA ALA A 339 14.56 -28.13 -12.20
C ALA A 339 13.90 -29.30 -12.93
N GLU A 340 12.57 -29.36 -12.95
CA GLU A 340 11.80 -30.40 -13.67
C GLU A 340 12.02 -30.32 -15.18
N LYS A 341 12.08 -29.13 -15.78
CA LYS A 341 12.34 -28.92 -17.20
C LYS A 341 13.74 -29.34 -17.59
N ASN A 342 14.75 -28.96 -16.82
CA ASN A 342 16.14 -29.38 -17.06
C ASN A 342 16.34 -30.89 -16.93
N LEU A 343 15.70 -31.56 -15.97
CA LEU A 343 15.72 -33.01 -15.84
C LEU A 343 15.09 -33.70 -17.06
N SER A 344 13.99 -33.17 -17.58
CA SER A 344 13.32 -33.72 -18.76
C SER A 344 14.15 -33.56 -20.04
N GLU A 345 14.86 -32.46 -20.22
CA GLU A 345 15.78 -32.24 -21.34
C GLU A 345 17.03 -33.10 -21.25
N THR A 346 17.57 -33.33 -20.05
CA THR A 346 18.73 -34.23 -19.82
C THR A 346 18.38 -35.71 -20.03
N LEU A 347 17.13 -36.10 -19.77
CA LEU A 347 16.64 -37.48 -20.02
C LEU A 347 16.24 -37.72 -21.49
N ALA A 348 16.01 -36.66 -22.26
CA ALA A 348 15.64 -36.70 -23.68
C ALA A 348 16.87 -36.58 -24.63
N ALA A 349 18.04 -36.19 -24.13
CA ALA A 349 19.31 -36.10 -24.83
C ALA A 349 20.15 -37.37 -24.62
#